data_cb4d4fc513bbf2479739e410e9f12487
#
_entry.id   cb4d4fc513bbf2479739e410e9f12487
#
_cell.length_a   1.000
_cell.length_b   1.000
_cell.length_c   1.000
_cell.angle_alpha   90.00
_cell.angle_beta   90.00
_cell.angle_gamma   90.00
#
_symmetry.space_group_name_H-M   'P 1'
#
loop_
_entity.id
_entity.type
_entity.pdbx_description
1 polymer ?
#
loop_
_entity_poly.entity_id
_entity_poly.type
_entity_poly.pdbx_seq_one_letter_code
_entity_poly.pdbx_strand_id
1 'polypeptide(L)'
;MRTCMSTLYLYILLLFTASCSNPASKTKPEEVLAREKLHSYSYNLKKFAASQGASTKLGVLIDMSIPSWKKRFFVVNLQNDSVLISGLVCHGQGDDYRREEV
;
A
#
# COMPACT_ATOMS: atom_id res chain seq x y z
N MET A 1 -39.88 -41.64 15.11
CA MET A 1 -38.47 -41.45 15.45
C MET A 1 -37.53 -41.32 14.26
N ARG A 2 -38.00 -41.42 13.03
CA ARG A 2 -37.13 -41.20 11.84
C ARG A 2 -36.98 -39.75 11.42
N THR A 3 -37.78 -38.83 11.90
CA THR A 3 -37.80 -37.44 11.54
C THR A 3 -36.86 -36.56 12.37
N CYS A 4 -36.49 -36.94 13.57
CA CYS A 4 -35.58 -36.18 14.43
C CYS A 4 -34.12 -36.28 14.02
N MET A 5 -33.70 -37.38 13.40
CA MET A 5 -32.29 -37.51 12.94
C MET A 5 -31.99 -36.67 11.68
N SER A 6 -32.97 -36.49 10.83
CA SER A 6 -32.83 -35.72 9.60
C SER A 6 -32.73 -34.18 9.90
N THR A 7 -33.49 -33.72 10.87
CA THR A 7 -33.46 -32.30 11.28
C THR A 7 -32.19 -31.98 12.07
N LEU A 8 -31.68 -32.92 12.85
CA LEU A 8 -30.41 -32.72 13.56
C LEU A 8 -29.21 -32.65 12.60
N TYR A 9 -29.26 -33.44 11.53
CA TYR A 9 -28.22 -33.43 10.51
C TYR A 9 -28.21 -32.12 9.73
N LEU A 10 -29.39 -31.57 9.47
CA LEU A 10 -29.53 -30.26 8.80
C LEU A 10 -28.99 -29.12 9.71
N TYR A 11 -29.19 -29.22 11.02
CA TYR A 11 -28.68 -28.24 11.98
C TYR A 11 -27.16 -28.29 12.11
N ILE A 12 -26.58 -29.48 12.07
CA ILE A 12 -25.11 -29.65 12.09
C ILE A 12 -24.47 -29.13 10.80
N LEU A 13 -25.13 -29.30 9.66
CA LEU A 13 -24.64 -28.79 8.38
C LEU A 13 -24.68 -27.26 8.31
N LEU A 14 -25.65 -26.63 8.99
CA LEU A 14 -25.75 -25.14 9.04
C LEU A 14 -24.68 -24.53 9.96
N LEU A 15 -24.20 -25.26 10.95
CA LEU A 15 -23.15 -24.79 11.86
C LEU A 15 -21.74 -24.82 11.23
N PHE A 16 -21.56 -25.60 10.16
CA PHE A 16 -20.27 -25.69 9.46
C PHE A 16 -20.02 -24.56 8.44
N THR A 17 -21.03 -23.80 8.08
CA THR A 17 -20.88 -22.71 7.10
C THR A 17 -20.47 -21.35 7.70
N ALA A 18 -20.42 -21.25 9.02
CA ALA A 18 -20.03 -20.00 9.70
C ALA A 18 -18.52 -19.86 9.93
N SER A 19 -17.69 -20.77 9.38
CA SER A 19 -16.25 -20.77 9.58
C SER A 19 -15.46 -20.16 8.44
N CYS A 20 -16.07 -19.35 7.59
CA CYS A 20 -15.35 -18.41 6.75
C CYS A 20 -15.16 -17.09 7.51
N SER A 21 -14.41 -17.12 8.59
CA SER A 21 -13.77 -15.90 9.05
C SER A 21 -12.78 -15.50 7.99
N ASN A 22 -13.09 -14.44 7.25
CA ASN A 22 -12.09 -13.72 6.51
C ASN A 22 -10.90 -13.53 7.45
N PRO A 23 -9.70 -13.97 7.10
CA PRO A 23 -8.55 -13.54 7.85
C PRO A 23 -8.60 -12.01 7.78
N ALA A 24 -8.96 -11.38 8.88
CA ALA A 24 -8.79 -9.96 9.02
C ALA A 24 -7.34 -9.72 8.61
N SER A 25 -7.15 -9.09 7.48
CA SER A 25 -5.85 -8.73 6.98
C SER A 25 -5.18 -8.01 8.15
N LYS A 26 -4.27 -8.70 8.82
CA LYS A 26 -3.41 -8.09 9.82
C LYS A 26 -2.48 -7.19 9.03
N THR A 27 -3.02 -6.06 8.62
CA THR A 27 -2.27 -4.99 7.97
C THR A 27 -1.16 -4.66 8.95
N LYS A 28 0.07 -4.94 8.58
CA LYS A 28 1.22 -4.66 9.44
C LYS A 28 1.16 -3.19 9.83
N PRO A 29 1.45 -2.84 11.09
CA PRO A 29 1.48 -1.43 11.52
C PRO A 29 2.32 -0.53 10.63
N GLU A 30 3.37 -1.08 10.04
CA GLU A 30 4.25 -0.43 9.05
C GLU A 30 3.51 -0.05 7.77
N GLU A 31 2.57 -0.89 7.31
CA GLU A 31 1.79 -0.63 6.10
C GLU A 31 0.72 0.46 6.33
N VAL A 32 0.12 0.50 7.51
CA VAL A 32 -0.83 1.55 7.88
C VAL A 32 -0.12 2.90 7.97
N LEU A 33 1.03 2.95 8.62
CA LEU A 33 1.84 4.16 8.73
C LEU A 33 2.31 4.66 7.36
N ALA A 34 2.68 3.76 6.46
CA ALA A 34 3.04 4.09 5.09
C ALA A 34 1.85 4.70 4.31
N ARG A 35 0.64 4.21 4.52
CA ARG A 35 -0.57 4.75 3.90
C ARG A 35 -0.92 6.15 4.40
N GLU A 36 -0.82 6.40 5.71
CA GLU A 36 -1.07 7.73 6.29
C GLU A 36 -0.07 8.75 5.77
N LYS A 37 1.21 8.41 5.71
CA LYS A 37 2.23 9.25 5.10
C LYS A 37 1.96 9.50 3.62
N LEU A 38 1.58 8.47 2.88
CA LEU A 38 1.27 8.58 1.46
C LEU A 38 0.11 9.55 1.24
N HIS A 39 -0.95 9.44 2.04
CA HIS A 39 -2.10 10.35 1.95
C HIS A 39 -1.69 11.81 2.19
N SER A 40 -0.87 12.06 3.19
CA SER A 40 -0.36 13.40 3.49
C SER A 40 0.50 13.95 2.35
N TYR A 41 1.38 13.15 1.78
CA TYR A 41 2.23 13.55 0.68
C TYR A 41 1.44 13.77 -0.62
N SER A 42 0.48 12.92 -0.93
CA SER A 42 -0.36 13.07 -2.12
C SER A 42 -1.23 14.34 -2.03
N TYR A 43 -1.76 14.64 -0.85
CA TYR A 43 -2.50 15.88 -0.62
C TYR A 43 -1.65 17.12 -0.86
N ASN A 44 -0.45 17.18 -0.29
CA ASN A 44 0.46 18.29 -0.46
C ASN A 44 0.91 18.43 -1.92
N LEU A 45 1.21 17.33 -2.58
CA LEU A 45 1.61 17.33 -3.99
C LEU A 45 0.48 17.81 -4.89
N LYS A 46 -0.76 17.37 -4.64
CA LYS A 46 -1.94 17.82 -5.38
C LYS A 46 -2.16 19.31 -5.23
N LYS A 47 -2.04 19.83 -4.01
CA LYS A 47 -2.17 21.27 -3.74
C LYS A 47 -1.07 22.08 -4.47
N PHE A 48 0.16 21.59 -4.42
CA PHE A 48 1.29 22.23 -5.12
C PHE A 48 1.10 22.18 -6.65
N ALA A 49 0.74 21.03 -7.21
CA ALA A 49 0.48 20.88 -8.64
C ALA A 49 -0.63 21.82 -9.14
N ALA A 50 -1.71 21.96 -8.39
CA ALA A 50 -2.78 22.90 -8.71
C ALA A 50 -2.28 24.35 -8.72
N SER A 51 -1.41 24.73 -7.77
CA SER A 51 -0.84 26.09 -7.71
C SER A 51 0.10 26.40 -8.88
N GLN A 52 0.75 25.38 -9.45
CA GLN A 52 1.68 25.52 -10.58
C GLN A 52 1.03 25.28 -11.95
N GLY A 53 -0.28 25.00 -12.00
CA GLY A 53 -0.97 24.66 -13.24
C GLY A 53 -0.56 23.29 -13.81
N ALA A 54 0.04 22.43 -12.99
CA ALA A 54 0.43 21.09 -13.36
C ALA A 54 -0.74 20.07 -13.23
N SER A 55 -0.55 18.87 -13.78
CA SER A 55 -1.57 17.82 -13.68
C SER A 55 -1.81 17.42 -12.23
N THR A 56 -3.07 17.40 -11.81
CA THR A 56 -3.51 16.92 -10.50
C THR A 56 -3.98 15.47 -10.52
N LYS A 57 -3.75 14.75 -11.61
CA LYS A 57 -4.17 13.35 -11.77
C LYS A 57 -3.12 12.37 -11.29
N LEU A 58 -1.88 12.56 -11.71
CA LEU A 58 -0.77 11.67 -11.41
C LEU A 58 0.36 12.45 -10.73
N GLY A 59 1.00 11.78 -9.79
CA GLY A 59 2.19 12.30 -9.12
C GLY A 59 3.22 11.21 -8.90
N VAL A 60 4.47 11.60 -8.79
CA VAL A 60 5.58 10.72 -8.43
C VAL A 60 6.08 11.11 -7.05
N LEU A 61 6.17 10.15 -6.16
CA LEU A 61 6.70 10.32 -4.81
C LEU A 61 7.93 9.43 -4.64
N ILE A 62 8.99 9.99 -4.10
CA ILE A 62 10.18 9.26 -3.71
C ILE A 62 10.44 9.55 -2.24
N ASP A 63 10.33 8.52 -1.40
CA ASP A 63 10.59 8.64 0.03
C ASP A 63 12.01 8.17 0.34
N MET A 64 12.93 9.12 0.47
CA MET A 64 14.33 8.86 0.76
C MET A 64 14.59 8.41 2.20
N SER A 65 13.60 8.48 3.09
CA SER A 65 13.68 7.93 4.44
C SER A 65 13.60 6.40 4.45
N ILE A 66 13.04 5.81 3.40
CA ILE A 66 12.98 4.36 3.22
C ILE A 66 14.34 3.86 2.73
N PRO A 67 14.88 2.75 3.29
CA PRO A 67 16.14 2.16 2.83
C PRO A 67 16.13 1.83 1.33
N SER A 68 17.28 1.94 0.66
CA SER A 68 17.42 1.74 -0.79
C SER A 68 17.05 0.33 -1.28
N TRP A 69 17.13 -0.66 -0.41
CA TRP A 69 16.74 -2.04 -0.71
C TRP A 69 15.24 -2.30 -0.61
N LYS A 70 14.47 -1.31 -0.14
CA LYS A 70 13.00 -1.34 -0.14
C LYS A 70 12.45 -0.44 -1.25
N LYS A 71 11.23 -0.73 -1.68
CA LYS A 71 10.52 0.12 -2.64
C LYS A 71 10.24 1.48 -2.01
N ARG A 72 10.74 2.55 -2.62
CA ARG A 72 10.61 3.94 -2.17
C ARG A 72 10.22 4.92 -3.27
N PHE A 73 10.06 4.42 -4.48
CA PHE A 73 9.51 5.14 -5.62
C PHE A 73 8.06 4.74 -5.81
N PHE A 74 7.17 5.71 -5.93
CA PHE A 74 5.74 5.47 -6.07
C PHE A 74 5.15 6.38 -7.13
N VAL A 75 4.42 5.81 -8.09
CA VAL A 75 3.52 6.56 -8.95
C VAL A 75 2.13 6.49 -8.35
N VAL A 76 1.56 7.63 -8.05
CA VAL A 76 0.32 7.76 -7.29
C VAL A 76 -0.75 8.43 -8.13
N ASN A 77 -1.96 7.89 -8.10
CA ASN A 77 -3.12 8.61 -8.56
C ASN A 77 -3.57 9.59 -7.46
N LEU A 78 -3.43 10.88 -7.75
CA LEU A 78 -3.73 11.95 -6.79
C LEU A 78 -5.22 12.16 -6.54
N GLN A 79 -6.09 11.58 -7.34
CA GLN A 79 -7.54 11.74 -7.17
C GLN A 79 -8.11 10.79 -6.12
N ASN A 80 -7.58 9.57 -6.03
CA ASN A 80 -8.04 8.53 -5.13
C ASN A 80 -6.95 8.02 -4.16
N ASP A 81 -5.78 8.68 -4.13
CA ASP A 81 -4.64 8.33 -3.27
C ASP A 81 -4.19 6.86 -3.43
N SER A 82 -4.30 6.30 -4.63
CA SER A 82 -3.89 4.94 -4.91
C SER A 82 -2.49 4.88 -5.52
N VAL A 83 -1.69 3.90 -5.08
CA VAL A 83 -0.40 3.61 -5.66
C VAL A 83 -0.59 2.76 -6.91
N LEU A 84 -0.16 3.25 -8.06
CA LEU A 84 -0.23 2.54 -9.34
C LEU A 84 1.00 1.69 -9.59
N ILE A 85 2.18 2.23 -9.31
CA ILE A 85 3.47 1.58 -9.52
C ILE A 85 4.36 1.85 -8.32
N SER A 86 5.13 0.86 -7.92
CA SER A 86 6.17 1.01 -6.90
C SER A 86 7.48 0.39 -7.37
N GLY A 87 8.59 1.02 -7.06
CA GLY A 87 9.90 0.56 -7.51
C GLY A 87 11.03 0.89 -6.54
N LEU A 88 12.21 0.39 -6.88
CA LEU A 88 13.45 0.68 -6.19
C LEU A 88 14.08 1.95 -6.77
N VAL A 89 14.74 2.70 -5.92
CA VAL A 89 15.54 3.88 -6.33
C VAL A 89 16.93 3.73 -5.73
N CYS A 90 17.94 3.76 -6.59
CA CYS A 90 19.34 3.76 -6.15
C CYS A 90 19.67 5.08 -5.46
N HIS A 91 20.55 5.02 -4.47
CA HIS A 91 21.26 6.21 -4.01
C HIS A 91 22.19 6.66 -5.14
N GLY A 92 22.15 7.93 -5.48
CA GLY A 92 23.25 8.51 -6.22
C GLY A 92 24.53 8.27 -5.41
N GLN A 93 25.51 7.63 -6.01
CA GLN A 93 26.83 7.60 -5.43
C GLN A 93 27.38 9.04 -5.64
N GLY A 94 27.39 9.83 -4.58
CA GLY A 94 27.95 11.16 -4.62
C GLY A 94 29.39 11.21 -5.13
N ASP A 95 30.18 12.10 -4.66
CA ASP A 95 31.56 12.36 -5.12
C ASP A 95 32.56 11.19 -5.03
N ASP A 96 32.16 10.00 -4.59
CA ASP A 96 33.04 8.83 -4.45
C ASP A 96 33.58 8.30 -5.79
N TYR A 97 32.90 8.59 -6.91
CA TYR A 97 33.45 8.25 -8.23
C TYR A 97 34.71 9.04 -8.61
N ARG A 98 34.95 10.17 -8.00
CA ARG A 98 36.13 11.00 -8.29
C ARG A 98 37.38 10.54 -7.54
N ARG A 99 37.26 9.62 -6.59
CA ARG A 99 38.42 9.14 -5.79
C ARG A 99 39.13 7.96 -6.40
N GLU A 100 38.56 7.29 -7.38
CA GLU A 100 39.19 6.13 -8.04
C GLU A 100 40.00 6.49 -9.30
N GLU A 101 39.98 7.73 -9.74
CA GLU A 101 40.76 8.17 -10.92
C GLU A 101 42.06 8.93 -10.57
N VAL A 102 42.58 8.70 -9.39
CA VAL A 102 43.88 9.28 -9.02
C VAL A 102 44.91 8.20 -8.75
#